data_7167602a73e3157a78753d3254ada126
#
_entry.id   7167602a73e3157a78753d3254ada126
#
_cell.length_a   1.000
_cell.length_b   1.000
_cell.length_c   1.000
_cell.angle_alpha   90.00
_cell.angle_beta   90.00
_cell.angle_gamma   90.00
#
_symmetry.space_group_name_H-M   'P 1'
#
loop_
_entity.id
_entity.type
_entity.pdbx_description
1 polymer ?
#
loop_
_entity_poly.entity_id
_entity_poly.type
_entity_poly.pdbx_seq_one_letter_code
_entity_poly.pdbx_strand_id
1 'polypeptide(L)'
;MCNLYRVKTNQESIRDIVGIMQERLNLEPDVEVYPDRPAPVVRNSESGRELVGLTWGMPSPQFVTQGKPDTGVTNIRNVTSPHWRRWLRPENRCVVPWTTFCEWEDTKPRKTKRWFALNEEAPLAFFAGIWTEWHGVRGSMKNPREGDHQLYAFLTTDPNSVVKPIHPKAMPVILTNKDEVEIWLTAPWEEAKELQRPLPDDDLVLLPVEDETKTADLFG
;
A
#
# COMPACT_ATOMS: atom_id res chain seq x y z
N MET A 1 4.25 -9.16 -6.79
CA MET A 1 3.36 -8.48 -5.83
C MET A 1 4.20 -7.42 -5.15
N CYS A 2 3.71 -6.20 -5.10
CA CYS A 2 4.42 -5.09 -4.50
C CYS A 2 4.75 -5.37 -3.03
N ASN A 3 6.02 -5.37 -2.68
CA ASN A 3 6.50 -5.61 -1.31
C ASN A 3 7.47 -4.50 -0.85
N LEU A 4 7.49 -3.39 -1.57
CA LEU A 4 8.31 -2.23 -1.25
C LEU A 4 7.71 -1.00 -1.94
N TYR A 5 7.51 0.07 -1.20
CA TYR A 5 7.18 1.38 -1.75
C TYR A 5 7.82 2.49 -0.91
N ARG A 6 7.88 3.69 -1.46
CA ARG A 6 8.40 4.89 -0.78
C ARG A 6 7.31 5.93 -0.62
N VAL A 7 7.39 6.65 0.47
CA VAL A 7 6.59 7.84 0.77
C VAL A 7 7.56 9.00 0.96
N LYS A 8 7.71 9.82 -0.07
CA LYS A 8 8.54 11.02 -0.03
C LYS A 8 7.65 12.25 -0.12
N THR A 9 7.04 12.61 1.00
CA THR A 9 6.04 13.67 1.07
C THR A 9 5.95 14.25 2.48
N ASN A 10 5.11 15.25 2.68
CA ASN A 10 4.78 15.82 3.97
C ASN A 10 3.27 15.72 4.27
N GLN A 11 2.89 16.01 5.50
CA GLN A 11 1.50 15.93 5.97
C GLN A 11 0.58 16.91 5.25
N GLU A 12 1.09 18.09 4.88
CA GLU A 12 0.34 19.12 4.15
C GLU A 12 -0.09 18.62 2.77
N SER A 13 0.84 18.03 2.00
CA SER A 13 0.54 17.45 0.69
C SER A 13 -0.51 16.34 0.77
N ILE A 14 -0.48 15.50 1.82
CA ILE A 14 -1.52 14.50 2.06
C ILE A 14 -2.85 15.17 2.34
N ARG A 15 -2.88 16.20 3.24
CA ARG A 15 -4.09 16.94 3.60
C ARG A 15 -4.73 17.62 2.40
N ASP A 16 -3.94 18.17 1.49
CA ASP A 16 -4.42 18.83 0.29
C ASP A 16 -5.24 17.90 -0.62
N ILE A 17 -4.95 16.61 -0.60
CA ILE A 17 -5.66 15.61 -1.40
C ILE A 17 -6.81 14.99 -0.61
N VAL A 18 -6.56 14.54 0.62
CA VAL A 18 -7.58 13.81 1.40
C VAL A 18 -8.55 14.73 2.16
N GLY A 19 -8.29 16.05 2.20
CA GLY A 19 -9.06 17.01 2.97
C GLY A 19 -8.63 17.08 4.44
N ILE A 20 -9.49 17.67 5.28
CA ILE A 20 -9.22 17.88 6.71
C ILE A 20 -9.06 16.53 7.41
N MET A 21 -7.97 16.38 8.14
CA MET A 21 -7.66 15.17 8.89
C MET A 21 -7.04 15.49 10.25
N GLN A 22 -7.21 14.57 11.19
CA GLN A 22 -6.47 14.56 12.45
C GLN A 22 -5.13 13.90 12.23
N GLU A 23 -4.05 14.54 12.67
CA GLU A 23 -2.69 14.00 12.55
C GLU A 23 -2.32 13.31 13.87
N ARG A 24 -2.31 11.98 13.84
CA ARG A 24 -1.91 11.14 14.97
C ARG A 24 -0.53 10.50 14.76
N LEU A 25 0.12 10.85 13.66
CA LEU A 25 1.44 10.37 13.27
C LEU A 25 2.27 11.57 12.80
N ASN A 26 3.48 11.68 13.31
CA ASN A 26 4.50 12.55 12.72
C ASN A 26 5.10 11.83 11.50
N LEU A 27 4.86 12.36 10.31
CA LEU A 27 5.34 11.76 9.08
C LEU A 27 6.82 12.11 8.88
N GLU A 28 7.66 11.08 8.77
CA GLU A 28 9.02 11.27 8.30
C GLU A 28 9.02 11.58 6.80
N PRO A 29 9.86 12.52 6.32
CA PRO A 29 9.77 13.05 4.95
C PRO A 29 10.19 12.05 3.85
N ASP A 30 10.88 10.97 4.18
CA ASP A 30 11.31 9.94 3.23
C ASP A 30 11.33 8.57 3.93
N VAL A 31 10.34 7.73 3.63
CA VAL A 31 10.16 6.43 4.27
C VAL A 31 10.08 5.32 3.22
N GLU A 32 10.97 4.34 3.32
CA GLU A 32 10.81 3.05 2.63
C GLU A 32 9.96 2.10 3.48
N VAL A 33 8.88 1.60 2.88
CA VAL A 33 7.91 0.74 3.55
C VAL A 33 8.03 -0.70 3.06
N TYR A 34 8.25 -1.61 4.00
CA TYR A 34 8.33 -3.06 3.80
C TYR A 34 7.17 -3.77 4.50
N PRO A 35 6.83 -5.01 4.09
CA PRO A 35 5.88 -5.85 4.82
C PRO A 35 6.21 -5.98 6.32
N ASP A 36 5.16 -6.05 7.14
CA ASP A 36 5.22 -6.16 8.59
C ASP A 36 5.91 -4.94 9.28
N ARG A 37 5.94 -3.78 8.60
CA ARG A 37 6.41 -2.50 9.15
C ARG A 37 5.26 -1.50 9.23
N PRO A 38 5.30 -0.58 10.22
CA PRO A 38 4.35 0.52 10.28
C PRO A 38 4.60 1.49 9.12
N ALA A 39 3.49 2.06 8.61
CA ALA A 39 3.53 3.07 7.57
C ALA A 39 2.37 4.05 7.74
N PRO A 40 2.48 5.27 7.17
CA PRO A 40 1.40 6.24 7.17
C PRO A 40 0.22 5.73 6.33
N VAL A 41 -0.97 5.88 6.90
CA VAL A 41 -2.24 5.52 6.26
C VAL A 41 -3.29 6.55 6.65
N VAL A 42 -4.14 6.97 5.71
CA VAL A 42 -5.31 7.79 6.00
C VAL A 42 -6.54 6.91 6.01
N ARG A 43 -7.31 6.98 7.09
CA ARG A 43 -8.56 6.23 7.26
C ARG A 43 -9.69 7.11 7.75
N ASN A 44 -10.92 6.64 7.61
CA ASN A 44 -12.07 7.26 8.26
C ASN A 44 -12.10 6.92 9.75
N SER A 45 -12.57 7.86 10.56
CA SER A 45 -12.85 7.71 11.99
C SER A 45 -14.17 8.42 12.34
N GLU A 46 -14.66 8.25 13.57
CA GLU A 46 -15.85 8.93 14.05
C GLU A 46 -15.73 10.47 14.01
N SER A 47 -14.52 10.99 14.14
CA SER A 47 -14.22 12.42 14.14
C SER A 47 -13.77 12.95 12.76
N GLY A 48 -13.95 12.19 11.69
CA GLY A 48 -13.50 12.53 10.34
C GLY A 48 -12.34 11.66 9.87
N ARG A 49 -11.45 12.19 9.04
CA ARG A 49 -10.27 11.49 8.56
C ARG A 49 -9.12 11.65 9.55
N GLU A 50 -8.29 10.61 9.64
CA GLU A 50 -7.08 10.63 10.45
C GLU A 50 -5.88 10.00 9.71
N LEU A 51 -4.70 10.61 9.88
CA LEU A 51 -3.42 10.06 9.48
C LEU A 51 -2.84 9.29 10.65
N VAL A 52 -2.64 8.00 10.46
CA VAL A 52 -2.20 7.06 11.50
C VAL A 52 -1.09 6.15 10.98
N GLY A 53 -0.33 5.55 11.91
CA GLY A 53 0.62 4.49 11.59
C GLY A 53 -0.04 3.12 11.70
N LEU A 54 -0.17 2.38 10.59
CA LEU A 54 -0.68 1.01 10.58
C LEU A 54 0.39 0.06 10.07
N THR A 55 0.37 -1.19 10.53
CA THR A 55 1.33 -2.22 10.07
C THR A 55 0.86 -2.87 8.78
N TRP A 56 1.75 -2.95 7.79
CA TRP A 56 1.43 -3.53 6.48
C TRP A 56 1.35 -5.05 6.52
N GLY A 57 0.16 -5.57 6.30
CA GLY A 57 -0.15 -7.01 6.25
C GLY A 57 -1.45 -7.34 6.99
N MET A 58 -2.57 -7.40 6.28
CA MET A 58 -3.88 -7.81 6.80
C MET A 58 -3.86 -9.26 7.30
N PRO A 59 -4.77 -9.64 8.22
CA PRO A 59 -4.82 -11.01 8.72
C PRO A 59 -5.05 -12.02 7.59
N SER A 60 -4.30 -13.11 7.60
CA SER A 60 -4.49 -14.23 6.67
C SER A 60 -5.75 -15.02 7.03
N PRO A 61 -6.37 -15.71 6.05
CA PRO A 61 -7.42 -16.68 6.36
C PRO A 61 -6.91 -17.76 7.32
N GLN A 62 -7.74 -18.17 8.28
CA GLN A 62 -7.35 -19.14 9.33
C GLN A 62 -6.79 -20.46 8.78
N PHE A 63 -7.33 -20.93 7.64
CA PHE A 63 -6.84 -22.14 6.99
C PHE A 63 -5.42 -22.01 6.43
N VAL A 64 -4.93 -20.78 6.25
CA VAL A 64 -3.54 -20.49 5.79
C VAL A 64 -2.57 -20.56 6.97
N THR A 65 -2.93 -19.95 8.11
CA THR A 65 -2.05 -19.88 9.28
C THR A 65 -1.91 -21.20 10.01
N GLN A 66 -2.99 -22.02 10.04
CA GLN A 66 -3.01 -23.33 10.70
C GLN A 66 -2.42 -23.29 12.14
N GLY A 67 -2.72 -22.24 12.89
CA GLY A 67 -2.22 -22.06 14.25
C GLY A 67 -0.78 -21.52 14.36
N LYS A 68 -0.13 -21.21 13.25
CA LYS A 68 1.17 -20.53 13.22
C LYS A 68 1.00 -19.01 13.31
N PRO A 69 2.04 -18.28 13.75
CA PRO A 69 2.04 -16.83 13.66
C PRO A 69 1.75 -16.35 12.24
N ASP A 70 0.91 -15.32 12.12
CA ASP A 70 0.49 -14.78 10.85
C ASP A 70 1.53 -13.81 10.29
N THR A 71 2.05 -14.08 9.10
CA THR A 71 2.96 -13.17 8.38
C THR A 71 2.24 -12.06 7.64
N GLY A 72 0.92 -12.16 7.50
CA GLY A 72 0.05 -11.18 6.89
C GLY A 72 -0.04 -11.23 5.37
N VAL A 73 -1.16 -10.71 4.86
CA VAL A 73 -1.42 -10.53 3.44
C VAL A 73 -1.23 -9.07 3.08
N THR A 74 -0.23 -8.78 2.27
CA THR A 74 0.15 -7.41 1.89
C THR A 74 -0.62 -6.89 0.66
N ASN A 75 -1.09 -7.80 -0.20
CA ASN A 75 -1.71 -7.49 -1.48
C ASN A 75 -3.01 -8.29 -1.65
N ILE A 76 -4.13 -7.61 -1.90
CA ILE A 76 -5.45 -8.21 -1.99
C ILE A 76 -5.96 -8.13 -3.41
N ARG A 77 -6.14 -9.29 -4.07
CA ARG A 77 -6.64 -9.35 -5.44
C ARG A 77 -8.11 -9.73 -5.50
N ASN A 78 -8.46 -10.82 -4.85
CA ASN A 78 -9.81 -11.40 -4.93
C ASN A 78 -10.73 -10.82 -3.85
N VAL A 79 -11.33 -9.66 -4.13
CA VAL A 79 -12.29 -8.99 -3.23
C VAL A 79 -13.63 -9.73 -3.12
N THR A 80 -13.90 -10.71 -3.98
CA THR A 80 -15.12 -11.54 -3.88
C THR A 80 -15.01 -12.62 -2.81
N SER A 81 -13.79 -12.89 -2.33
CA SER A 81 -13.57 -13.83 -1.23
C SER A 81 -14.34 -13.41 0.03
N PRO A 82 -15.07 -14.33 0.69
CA PRO A 82 -15.76 -14.05 1.96
C PRO A 82 -14.84 -13.49 3.03
N HIS A 83 -13.56 -13.83 3.00
CA HIS A 83 -12.57 -13.37 3.95
C HIS A 83 -12.42 -11.84 3.91
N TRP A 84 -12.39 -11.25 2.71
CA TRP A 84 -12.17 -9.79 2.53
C TRP A 84 -13.44 -8.96 2.60
N ARG A 85 -14.63 -9.53 2.28
CA ARG A 85 -15.89 -8.78 2.20
C ARG A 85 -16.21 -7.94 3.43
N ARG A 86 -15.89 -8.43 4.63
CA ARG A 86 -16.14 -7.74 5.89
C ARG A 86 -15.40 -6.42 6.05
N TRP A 87 -14.30 -6.23 5.31
CA TRP A 87 -13.47 -5.02 5.36
C TRP A 87 -13.61 -4.12 4.13
N LEU A 88 -14.58 -4.39 3.25
CA LEU A 88 -14.83 -3.57 2.06
C LEU A 88 -15.81 -2.42 2.32
N ARG A 89 -16.29 -2.26 3.54
CA ARG A 89 -17.16 -1.14 3.94
C ARG A 89 -16.32 0.14 4.13
N PRO A 90 -16.93 1.34 3.98
CA PRO A 90 -16.23 2.61 4.17
C PRO A 90 -15.42 2.71 5.46
N GLU A 91 -15.93 2.13 6.57
CA GLU A 91 -15.28 2.18 7.89
C GLU A 91 -13.93 1.44 7.91
N ASN A 92 -13.76 0.46 7.04
CA ASN A 92 -12.53 -0.32 6.93
C ASN A 92 -11.69 0.03 5.69
N ARG A 93 -12.10 1.05 4.90
CA ARG A 93 -11.29 1.51 3.78
C ARG A 93 -10.30 2.56 4.26
N CYS A 94 -9.16 2.56 3.61
CA CYS A 94 -8.10 3.52 3.84
C CYS A 94 -7.41 3.85 2.54
N VAL A 95 -6.63 4.92 2.52
CA VAL A 95 -5.75 5.24 1.40
C VAL A 95 -4.31 5.27 1.91
N VAL A 96 -3.42 4.66 1.15
CA VAL A 96 -2.01 4.49 1.49
C VAL A 96 -1.19 5.45 0.64
N PRO A 97 -0.61 6.52 1.20
CA PRO A 97 0.20 7.45 0.43
C PRO A 97 1.46 6.78 -0.10
N TRP A 98 1.84 7.10 -1.33
CA TRP A 98 3.08 6.65 -1.95
C TRP A 98 3.57 7.66 -2.98
N THR A 99 4.87 7.62 -3.29
CA THR A 99 5.48 8.40 -4.38
C THR A 99 6.14 7.49 -5.41
N THR A 100 6.73 6.37 -4.97
CA THR A 100 7.24 5.32 -5.85
C THR A 100 6.92 3.95 -5.29
N PHE A 101 6.69 2.96 -6.15
CA PHE A 101 6.59 1.56 -5.73
C PHE A 101 7.55 0.68 -6.53
N CYS A 102 7.97 -0.43 -5.94
CA CYS A 102 8.98 -1.31 -6.49
C CYS A 102 8.41 -2.68 -6.82
N GLU A 103 8.79 -3.18 -8.00
CA GLU A 103 8.69 -4.59 -8.35
C GLU A 103 10.08 -5.14 -8.71
N TRP A 104 10.23 -6.45 -8.52
CA TRP A 104 11.51 -7.11 -8.71
C TRP A 104 11.55 -7.78 -10.08
N GLU A 105 12.36 -7.22 -10.98
CA GLU A 105 12.65 -7.83 -12.28
C GLU A 105 13.54 -9.06 -12.10
N ASP A 106 13.18 -10.15 -12.77
CA ASP A 106 13.90 -11.43 -12.67
C ASP A 106 15.17 -11.44 -13.53
N THR A 107 16.14 -10.61 -13.15
CA THR A 107 17.45 -10.51 -13.81
C THR A 107 18.47 -11.45 -13.16
N LYS A 108 19.55 -11.76 -13.88
CA LYS A 108 20.67 -12.58 -13.38
C LYS A 108 21.91 -11.71 -13.17
N PRO A 109 22.77 -11.96 -12.16
CA PRO A 109 22.72 -13.03 -11.15
C PRO A 109 21.73 -12.74 -10.00
N ARG A 110 21.20 -11.54 -9.89
CA ARG A 110 20.26 -11.11 -8.84
C ARG A 110 19.08 -10.37 -9.46
N LYS A 111 17.94 -10.39 -8.76
CA LYS A 111 16.79 -9.59 -9.12
C LYS A 111 17.12 -8.10 -9.00
N THR A 112 16.63 -7.32 -9.94
CA THR A 112 16.81 -5.86 -9.97
C THR A 112 15.55 -5.16 -9.46
N LYS A 113 15.71 -4.19 -8.56
CA LYS A 113 14.63 -3.30 -8.16
C LYS A 113 14.25 -2.40 -9.33
N ARG A 114 12.98 -2.36 -9.66
CA ARG A 114 12.43 -1.47 -10.69
C ARG A 114 11.36 -0.59 -10.03
N TRP A 115 11.62 0.70 -10.07
CA TRP A 115 10.77 1.70 -9.43
C TRP A 115 9.80 2.30 -10.43
N PHE A 116 8.56 2.46 -10.00
CA PHE A 116 7.47 3.06 -10.77
C PHE A 116 6.96 4.31 -10.05
N ALA A 117 6.58 5.32 -10.83
CA ALA A 117 5.98 6.57 -10.36
C ALA A 117 4.91 7.04 -11.35
N LEU A 118 4.07 8.01 -10.97
CA LEU A 118 3.10 8.61 -11.91
C LEU A 118 3.82 9.37 -13.04
N ASN A 119 4.96 10.00 -12.72
CA ASN A 119 5.86 10.63 -13.68
C ASN A 119 7.27 10.73 -13.06
N GLU A 120 8.22 11.34 -13.75
CA GLU A 120 9.62 11.46 -13.31
C GLU A 120 9.79 12.29 -12.02
N GLU A 121 8.85 13.17 -11.69
CA GLU A 121 8.85 13.98 -10.47
C GLU A 121 8.35 13.19 -9.25
N ALA A 122 7.82 11.99 -9.47
CA ALA A 122 7.27 11.10 -8.46
C ALA A 122 6.27 11.79 -7.51
N PRO A 123 5.19 12.39 -8.03
CA PRO A 123 4.21 13.07 -7.22
C PRO A 123 3.47 12.12 -6.28
N LEU A 124 2.88 12.68 -5.22
CA LEU A 124 2.07 11.93 -4.28
C LEU A 124 0.82 11.36 -4.96
N ALA A 125 0.59 10.07 -4.73
CA ALA A 125 -0.64 9.37 -5.04
C ALA A 125 -1.01 8.41 -3.90
N PHE A 126 -2.10 7.66 -4.07
CA PHE A 126 -2.57 6.74 -3.04
C PHE A 126 -2.85 5.35 -3.61
N PHE A 127 -2.59 4.31 -2.82
CA PHE A 127 -3.15 2.99 -3.08
C PHE A 127 -4.51 2.86 -2.39
N ALA A 128 -5.45 2.21 -3.06
CA ALA A 128 -6.73 1.82 -2.47
C ALA A 128 -6.51 0.70 -1.46
N GLY A 129 -6.65 0.98 -0.17
CA GLY A 129 -6.37 0.06 0.92
C GLY A 129 -7.61 -0.29 1.75
N ILE A 130 -7.45 -1.35 2.53
CA ILE A 130 -8.35 -1.70 3.64
C ILE A 130 -7.55 -1.92 4.91
N TRP A 131 -8.19 -1.72 6.05
CA TRP A 131 -7.57 -1.83 7.37
C TRP A 131 -8.47 -2.53 8.38
N THR A 132 -7.87 -2.98 9.48
CA THR A 132 -8.59 -3.57 10.61
C THR A 132 -7.80 -3.48 11.91
N GLU A 133 -8.52 -3.48 13.02
CA GLU A 133 -7.98 -3.91 14.29
C GLU A 133 -8.08 -5.44 14.36
N TRP A 134 -7.05 -6.08 14.85
CA TRP A 134 -6.98 -7.53 14.94
C TRP A 134 -6.14 -7.97 16.13
N HIS A 135 -6.69 -8.91 16.91
CA HIS A 135 -5.98 -9.58 18.00
C HIS A 135 -5.46 -10.93 17.55
N GLY A 136 -4.17 -11.20 17.77
CA GLY A 136 -3.58 -12.48 17.42
C GLY A 136 -2.05 -12.49 17.44
N VAL A 137 -1.47 -13.55 16.92
CA VAL A 137 -0.02 -13.74 16.88
C VAL A 137 0.52 -13.39 15.50
N ARG A 138 1.29 -12.32 15.42
CA ARG A 138 1.98 -11.83 14.20
C ARG A 138 3.43 -12.27 14.16
N GLY A 139 4.01 -12.28 12.98
CA GLY A 139 5.44 -12.45 12.76
C GLY A 139 5.84 -13.84 12.30
N SER A 140 7.04 -14.25 12.65
CA SER A 140 7.58 -15.57 12.28
C SER A 140 7.57 -16.52 13.48
N MET A 141 7.76 -17.82 13.24
CA MET A 141 7.93 -18.83 14.29
C MET A 141 9.11 -18.52 15.24
N LYS A 142 10.11 -17.77 14.75
CA LYS A 142 11.29 -17.37 15.56
C LYS A 142 11.03 -16.12 16.39
N ASN A 143 10.09 -15.29 15.96
CA ASN A 143 9.76 -14.01 16.60
C ASN A 143 8.25 -13.76 16.54
N PRO A 144 7.45 -14.52 17.29
CA PRO A 144 6.01 -14.30 17.40
C PRO A 144 5.73 -13.09 18.27
N ARG A 145 4.72 -12.30 17.91
CA ARG A 145 4.23 -11.12 18.63
C ARG A 145 2.74 -11.26 18.82
N GLU A 146 2.32 -11.65 20.01
CA GLU A 146 0.92 -11.74 20.42
C GLU A 146 0.44 -10.37 20.89
N GLY A 147 -0.80 -9.99 20.53
CA GLY A 147 -1.43 -8.76 21.00
C GLY A 147 -2.40 -8.17 20.01
N ASP A 148 -2.73 -6.90 20.28
CA ASP A 148 -3.60 -6.09 19.43
C ASP A 148 -2.76 -5.40 18.35
N HIS A 149 -3.21 -5.51 17.11
CA HIS A 149 -2.54 -4.97 15.94
C HIS A 149 -3.51 -4.14 15.11
N GLN A 150 -3.04 -3.00 14.63
CA GLN A 150 -3.73 -2.23 13.60
C GLN A 150 -3.05 -2.48 12.26
N LEU A 151 -3.75 -3.11 11.36
CA LEU A 151 -3.20 -3.69 10.14
C LEU A 151 -3.87 -3.10 8.90
N TYR A 152 -3.10 -2.97 7.80
CA TYR A 152 -3.63 -2.60 6.50
C TYR A 152 -3.02 -3.45 5.39
N ALA A 153 -3.68 -3.46 4.25
CA ALA A 153 -3.13 -3.87 2.96
C ALA A 153 -3.84 -3.08 1.87
N PHE A 154 -3.27 -3.05 0.67
CA PHE A 154 -3.92 -2.43 -0.47
C PHE A 154 -4.35 -3.46 -1.52
N LEU A 155 -5.29 -3.05 -2.34
CA LEU A 155 -5.82 -3.86 -3.41
C LEU A 155 -4.84 -3.90 -4.60
N THR A 156 -4.92 -4.99 -5.35
CA THR A 156 -4.20 -5.15 -6.62
C THR A 156 -5.17 -5.45 -7.75
N THR A 157 -4.74 -5.13 -8.96
CA THR A 157 -5.46 -5.35 -10.21
C THR A 157 -4.55 -5.98 -11.27
N ASP A 158 -5.03 -6.17 -12.50
CA ASP A 158 -4.20 -6.59 -13.62
C ASP A 158 -3.11 -5.54 -13.90
N PRO A 159 -1.90 -5.96 -14.28
CA PRO A 159 -0.85 -5.02 -14.61
C PRO A 159 -1.16 -4.32 -15.96
N ASN A 160 -0.90 -3.01 -16.03
CA ASN A 160 -0.88 -2.28 -17.29
C ASN A 160 0.37 -2.65 -18.12
N SER A 161 0.52 -2.08 -19.33
CA SER A 161 1.62 -2.41 -20.22
C SER A 161 3.00 -1.99 -19.69
N VAL A 162 3.06 -1.01 -18.77
CA VAL A 162 4.30 -0.52 -18.15
C VAL A 162 4.80 -1.49 -17.07
N VAL A 163 3.90 -2.03 -16.24
CA VAL A 163 4.25 -2.96 -15.15
C VAL A 163 4.42 -4.39 -15.66
N LYS A 164 3.60 -4.82 -16.62
CA LYS A 164 3.51 -6.21 -17.09
C LYS A 164 4.84 -6.86 -17.48
N PRO A 165 5.78 -6.18 -18.15
CA PRO A 165 7.08 -6.79 -18.50
C PRO A 165 7.91 -7.20 -17.29
N ILE A 166 7.76 -6.50 -16.16
CA ILE A 166 8.52 -6.73 -14.93
C ILE A 166 7.73 -7.62 -13.95
N HIS A 167 6.45 -7.33 -13.77
CA HIS A 167 5.57 -8.12 -12.92
C HIS A 167 4.25 -8.46 -13.64
N PRO A 168 4.19 -9.61 -14.35
CA PRO A 168 3.06 -9.96 -15.24
C PRO A 168 1.75 -10.32 -14.50
N LYS A 169 1.76 -10.41 -13.17
CA LYS A 169 0.62 -10.93 -12.39
C LYS A 169 -0.31 -9.85 -11.85
N ALA A 170 0.22 -8.70 -11.45
CA ALA A 170 -0.56 -7.68 -10.78
C ALA A 170 0.18 -6.34 -10.69
N MET A 171 -0.58 -5.27 -10.47
CA MET A 171 -0.11 -3.96 -9.99
C MET A 171 -1.01 -3.47 -8.85
N PRO A 172 -0.56 -2.54 -7.99
CA PRO A 172 -1.42 -1.89 -7.03
C PRO A 172 -2.60 -1.17 -7.68
N VAL A 173 -3.73 -1.08 -6.98
CA VAL A 173 -4.83 -0.18 -7.36
C VAL A 173 -4.45 1.23 -6.96
N ILE A 174 -4.28 2.10 -7.95
CA ILE A 174 -3.79 3.47 -7.78
C ILE A 174 -4.94 4.46 -7.92
N LEU A 175 -5.00 5.41 -6.98
CA LEU A 175 -5.90 6.56 -6.95
C LEU A 175 -5.05 7.81 -7.18
N THR A 176 -5.36 8.58 -8.22
CA THR A 176 -4.51 9.68 -8.70
C THR A 176 -5.03 11.07 -8.34
N ASN A 177 -6.29 11.16 -7.91
CA ASN A 177 -6.95 12.45 -7.69
C ASN A 177 -7.91 12.40 -6.47
N LYS A 178 -8.39 13.58 -6.08
CA LYS A 178 -9.28 13.77 -4.92
C LYS A 178 -10.60 13.01 -5.06
N ASP A 179 -11.16 12.97 -6.26
CA ASP A 179 -12.46 12.35 -6.49
C ASP A 179 -12.38 10.83 -6.32
N GLU A 180 -11.34 10.20 -6.85
CA GLU A 180 -11.08 8.76 -6.66
C GLU A 180 -10.84 8.42 -5.18
N VAL A 181 -10.08 9.26 -4.46
CA VAL A 181 -9.86 9.11 -3.02
C VAL A 181 -11.18 9.22 -2.25
N GLU A 182 -12.03 10.20 -2.61
CA GLU A 182 -13.34 10.39 -2.00
C GLU A 182 -14.27 9.19 -2.24
N ILE A 183 -14.38 8.76 -3.51
CA ILE A 183 -15.16 7.58 -3.89
C ILE A 183 -14.66 6.35 -3.11
N TRP A 184 -13.34 6.13 -3.06
CA TRP A 184 -12.81 5.00 -2.33
C TRP A 184 -13.15 5.03 -0.85
N LEU A 185 -13.04 6.17 -0.19
CA LEU A 185 -13.25 6.29 1.25
C LEU A 185 -14.72 6.30 1.65
N THR A 186 -15.65 6.74 0.78
CA THR A 186 -17.03 7.05 1.21
C THR A 186 -18.13 6.34 0.41
N ALA A 187 -17.91 6.04 -0.87
CA ALA A 187 -18.96 5.52 -1.73
C ALA A 187 -19.40 4.10 -1.36
N PRO A 188 -20.62 3.66 -1.71
CA PRO A 188 -21.01 2.25 -1.62
C PRO A 188 -20.04 1.35 -2.36
N TRP A 189 -19.95 0.07 -1.93
CA TRP A 189 -19.02 -0.89 -2.55
C TRP A 189 -19.23 -1.05 -4.05
N GLU A 190 -20.48 -1.01 -4.51
CA GLU A 190 -20.83 -1.17 -5.94
C GLU A 190 -20.22 -0.08 -6.83
N GLU A 191 -19.93 1.09 -6.28
CA GLU A 191 -19.23 2.18 -6.95
C GLU A 191 -17.72 2.09 -6.70
N ALA A 192 -17.30 1.96 -5.45
CA ALA A 192 -15.87 1.93 -5.10
C ALA A 192 -15.11 0.78 -5.76
N LYS A 193 -15.74 -0.38 -6.01
CA LYS A 193 -15.12 -1.53 -6.69
C LYS A 193 -14.65 -1.22 -8.10
N GLU A 194 -15.26 -0.25 -8.79
CA GLU A 194 -14.87 0.15 -10.16
C GLU A 194 -13.46 0.77 -10.20
N LEU A 195 -12.97 1.22 -9.04
CA LEU A 195 -11.58 1.69 -8.90
C LEU A 195 -10.55 0.54 -8.88
N GLN A 196 -10.98 -0.72 -8.74
CA GLN A 196 -10.09 -1.88 -8.86
C GLN A 196 -9.77 -2.18 -10.34
N ARG A 197 -9.12 -1.26 -10.99
CA ARG A 197 -8.75 -1.27 -12.40
C ARG A 197 -7.25 -0.97 -12.56
N PRO A 198 -6.63 -1.39 -13.68
CA PRO A 198 -5.29 -0.90 -14.04
C PRO A 198 -5.28 0.61 -14.20
N LEU A 199 -4.18 1.24 -13.82
CA LEU A 199 -3.93 2.63 -14.20
C LEU A 199 -3.67 2.69 -15.72
N PRO A 200 -4.14 3.73 -16.46
CA PRO A 200 -3.77 3.93 -17.85
C PRO A 200 -2.24 3.90 -18.04
N ASP A 201 -1.78 3.38 -19.17
CA ASP A 201 -0.36 3.23 -19.46
C ASP A 201 0.39 4.57 -19.43
N ASP A 202 -0.24 5.63 -19.95
CA ASP A 202 0.35 6.98 -20.03
C ASP A 202 0.45 7.68 -18.67
N ASP A 203 -0.20 7.16 -17.63
CA ASP A 203 -0.22 7.74 -16.28
C ASP A 203 0.81 7.06 -15.33
N LEU A 204 1.66 6.19 -15.86
CA LEU A 204 2.69 5.50 -15.08
C LEU A 204 4.00 5.42 -15.85
N VAL A 205 5.11 5.68 -15.17
CA VAL A 205 6.44 5.57 -15.76
C VAL A 205 7.31 4.58 -14.97
N LEU A 206 8.21 3.92 -15.70
CA LEU A 206 9.29 3.14 -15.13
C LEU A 206 10.50 4.05 -14.97
N LEU A 207 10.92 4.28 -13.74
CA LEU A 207 12.09 5.11 -13.44
C LEU A 207 13.40 4.42 -13.84
N PRO A 208 14.46 5.18 -14.13
CA PRO A 208 15.80 4.64 -14.32
C PRO A 208 16.24 3.74 -13.14
N VAL A 209 17.09 2.75 -13.42
CA VAL A 209 17.66 1.92 -12.36
C VAL A 209 18.53 2.78 -11.44
N GLU A 210 18.25 2.74 -10.15
CA GLU A 210 19.10 3.42 -9.15
C GLU A 210 20.47 2.72 -9.10
N ASP A 211 21.52 3.50 -9.26
CA ASP A 211 22.89 3.02 -9.14
C ASP A 211 23.25 2.93 -7.65
N GLU A 212 23.08 1.74 -7.06
CA GLU A 212 23.35 1.48 -5.63
C GLU A 212 24.80 1.83 -5.23
N THR A 213 25.73 2.02 -6.18
CA THR A 213 27.11 2.36 -5.89
C THR A 213 27.30 3.83 -5.49
N LYS A 214 26.37 4.73 -5.84
CA LYS A 214 26.46 6.16 -5.51
C LYS A 214 26.00 6.52 -4.10
N THR A 215 25.27 5.64 -3.43
CA THR A 215 24.75 5.91 -2.08
C THR A 215 25.78 5.58 -0.99
N ALA A 216 26.79 4.77 -1.28
CA ALA A 216 27.85 4.39 -0.32
C ALA A 216 28.89 5.52 -0.09
N ASP A 217 29.05 6.44 -1.04
CA ASP A 217 30.05 7.51 -0.95
C ASP A 217 29.59 8.78 -0.18
N LEU A 218 28.32 8.84 0.25
CA LEU A 218 27.79 9.97 1.03
C LEU A 218 27.93 9.82 2.55
N PHE A 219 28.45 8.67 3.02
CA PHE A 219 28.66 8.36 4.43
C PHE A 219 30.10 7.85 4.73
N GLY A 220 31.05 8.15 3.85
CA GLY A 220 32.48 7.88 4.05
C GLY A 220 33.22 9.02 4.75
#